data_b5fbf98bb6f611140ed443f84e9a1426
#
_entry.id   b5fbf98bb6f611140ed443f84e9a1426
#
_cell.length_a   1.000
_cell.length_b   1.000
_cell.length_c   1.000
_cell.angle_alpha   90.00
_cell.angle_beta   90.00
_cell.angle_gamma   90.00
#
_symmetry.space_group_name_H-M   'P 1'
#
loop_
_entity.id
_entity.type
_entity.pdbx_description
1 polymer ?
#
loop_
_entity_poly.entity_id
_entity_poly.type
_entity_poly.pdbx_seq_one_letter_code
_entity_poly.pdbx_strand_id
1 'polypeptide(L)'
;MVRKTKPLNTSSRATARELLDLLKRSPKPVGWHEFVERFAKRGSKKALRLLLRGLERNGEIHQDHQGWYHLTDTTGGEVGILEGRARRLTFRGVSVARGRRFRLRAGDKVAARIQGDEARVLRVIEYSSTALVGELCSHTRYPYVESLSPDYKGRISLIEAPLDGRNGDTVAVTIVGEDRRGLTGFVSEIVSRTRGAAHAAETMLASYGVPVERPDRVTKAAARLPKTVQAGRYRD
;
A
#
# COMPACT_ATOMS: atom_id res chain seq x y z
N MET A 1 23.88 27.54 -36.85
CA MET A 1 22.39 27.53 -36.91
C MET A 1 21.88 26.81 -35.68
N VAL A 2 21.46 27.55 -34.68
CA VAL A 2 20.94 27.02 -33.39
C VAL A 2 19.44 26.87 -33.56
N ARG A 3 18.92 25.64 -33.51
CA ARG A 3 17.48 25.37 -33.54
C ARG A 3 16.87 25.79 -32.20
N LYS A 4 16.11 26.88 -32.22
CA LYS A 4 15.26 27.31 -31.10
C LYS A 4 14.21 26.24 -30.85
N THR A 5 14.34 25.51 -29.77
CA THR A 5 13.28 24.65 -29.21
C THR A 5 12.16 25.54 -28.70
N LYS A 6 10.99 25.43 -29.33
CA LYS A 6 9.74 26.05 -28.87
C LYS A 6 9.44 25.57 -27.45
N PRO A 7 9.12 26.42 -26.48
CA PRO A 7 8.68 25.99 -25.17
C PRO A 7 7.37 25.22 -25.34
N LEU A 8 7.33 23.99 -24.80
CA LEU A 8 6.11 23.19 -24.69
C LEU A 8 5.10 23.97 -23.86
N ASN A 9 4.03 24.35 -24.51
CA ASN A 9 2.90 25.08 -23.93
C ASN A 9 2.23 24.16 -22.89
N THR A 10 2.58 24.29 -21.62
CA THR A 10 2.07 23.53 -20.46
C THR A 10 0.61 23.88 -20.11
N SER A 11 -0.01 24.80 -20.85
CA SER A 11 -1.33 25.39 -20.55
C SER A 11 -2.52 24.64 -21.14
N SER A 12 -2.36 23.48 -21.81
CA SER A 12 -3.47 22.86 -22.53
C SER A 12 -3.90 21.47 -22.04
N ARG A 13 -3.35 20.96 -20.94
CA ARG A 13 -3.75 19.65 -20.39
C ARG A 13 -4.66 19.83 -19.19
N ALA A 14 -5.75 19.05 -19.15
CA ALA A 14 -6.59 18.96 -17.96
C ALA A 14 -5.74 18.56 -16.74
N THR A 15 -5.91 19.27 -15.64
CA THR A 15 -5.21 18.99 -14.38
C THR A 15 -6.13 18.25 -13.40
N ALA A 16 -5.55 17.52 -12.45
CA ALA A 16 -6.30 16.87 -11.39
C ALA A 16 -7.17 17.87 -10.61
N ARG A 17 -6.65 19.08 -10.38
CA ARG A 17 -7.35 20.16 -9.69
C ARG A 17 -8.62 20.61 -10.42
N GLU A 18 -8.55 20.77 -11.74
CA GLU A 18 -9.73 21.15 -12.54
C GLU A 18 -10.82 20.07 -12.52
N LEU A 19 -10.44 18.78 -12.48
CA LEU A 19 -11.39 17.67 -12.36
C LEU A 19 -12.08 17.69 -10.99
N LEU A 20 -11.33 17.93 -9.93
CA LEU A 20 -11.87 18.06 -8.57
C LEU A 20 -12.78 19.29 -8.45
N ASP A 21 -12.40 20.42 -9.04
CA ASP A 21 -13.20 21.64 -9.01
C ASP A 21 -14.52 21.47 -9.80
N LEU A 22 -14.51 20.70 -10.88
CA LEU A 22 -15.74 20.32 -11.57
C LEU A 22 -16.67 19.55 -10.64
N LEU A 23 -16.14 18.49 -9.99
CA LEU A 23 -16.92 17.67 -9.06
C LEU A 23 -17.44 18.46 -7.86
N LYS A 24 -16.65 19.43 -7.35
CA LYS A 24 -17.07 20.32 -6.24
C LYS A 24 -18.24 21.22 -6.61
N ARG A 25 -18.26 21.71 -7.85
CA ARG A 25 -19.29 22.62 -8.34
C ARG A 25 -20.53 21.92 -8.84
N SER A 26 -20.43 20.64 -9.15
CA SER A 26 -21.55 19.84 -9.65
C SER A 26 -22.44 19.39 -8.50
N PRO A 27 -23.74 19.77 -8.49
CA PRO A 27 -24.68 19.33 -7.47
C PRO A 27 -25.05 17.85 -7.60
N LYS A 28 -24.71 17.24 -8.73
CA LYS A 28 -24.96 15.83 -9.07
C LYS A 28 -23.65 15.12 -9.39
N PRO A 29 -23.62 13.79 -9.27
CA PRO A 29 -22.49 13.00 -9.74
C PRO A 29 -22.16 13.26 -11.20
N VAL A 30 -20.87 13.24 -11.56
CA VAL A 30 -20.42 13.54 -12.92
C VAL A 30 -20.09 12.26 -13.67
N GLY A 31 -20.67 12.08 -14.84
CA GLY A 31 -20.43 10.92 -15.69
C GLY A 31 -19.15 11.07 -16.53
N TRP A 32 -18.63 9.92 -16.99
CA TRP A 32 -17.48 9.92 -17.92
C TRP A 32 -17.68 10.81 -19.14
N HIS A 33 -18.89 10.81 -19.69
CA HIS A 33 -19.23 11.62 -20.89
C HIS A 33 -19.02 13.11 -20.64
N GLU A 34 -19.44 13.62 -19.50
CA GLU A 34 -19.30 15.01 -19.11
C GLU A 34 -17.83 15.44 -18.93
N PHE A 35 -17.01 14.56 -18.36
CA PHE A 35 -15.56 14.80 -18.33
C PHE A 35 -14.95 14.86 -19.73
N VAL A 36 -15.37 13.95 -20.62
CA VAL A 36 -14.87 13.95 -22.01
C VAL A 36 -15.30 15.22 -22.74
N GLU A 37 -16.55 15.61 -22.63
CA GLU A 37 -17.07 16.81 -23.30
C GLU A 37 -16.29 18.06 -22.86
N ARG A 38 -16.01 18.19 -21.57
CA ARG A 38 -15.39 19.37 -21.00
C ARG A 38 -13.87 19.43 -21.17
N PHE A 39 -13.22 18.27 -21.11
CA PHE A 39 -11.75 18.19 -21.06
C PHE A 39 -11.09 17.54 -22.28
N ALA A 40 -11.83 16.81 -23.15
CA ALA A 40 -11.22 16.12 -24.29
C ALA A 40 -10.60 17.07 -25.32
N LYS A 41 -11.06 18.31 -25.39
CA LYS A 41 -10.45 19.36 -26.24
C LYS A 41 -9.05 19.76 -25.77
N ARG A 42 -8.72 19.51 -24.50
CA ARG A 42 -7.44 19.86 -23.84
C ARG A 42 -6.50 18.68 -23.62
N GLY A 43 -6.88 17.47 -24.06
CA GLY A 43 -6.05 16.28 -23.86
C GLY A 43 -6.68 15.01 -24.41
N SER A 44 -5.90 13.92 -24.43
CA SER A 44 -6.43 12.65 -24.90
C SER A 44 -7.37 12.02 -23.87
N LYS A 45 -8.39 11.28 -24.32
CA LYS A 45 -9.27 10.48 -23.47
C LYS A 45 -8.48 9.51 -22.56
N LYS A 46 -7.31 9.04 -23.04
CA LYS A 46 -6.41 8.17 -22.27
C LYS A 46 -5.79 8.92 -21.08
N ALA A 47 -5.31 10.15 -21.29
CA ALA A 47 -4.75 10.97 -20.23
C ALA A 47 -5.81 11.32 -19.17
N LEU A 48 -7.03 11.66 -19.59
CA LEU A 48 -8.14 11.95 -18.69
C LEU A 48 -8.50 10.73 -17.81
N ARG A 49 -8.53 9.51 -18.40
CA ARG A 49 -8.74 8.28 -17.64
C ARG A 49 -7.62 8.02 -16.63
N LEU A 50 -6.38 8.33 -16.98
CA LEU A 50 -5.24 8.18 -16.06
C LEU A 50 -5.34 9.15 -14.88
N LEU A 51 -5.75 10.40 -15.13
CA LEU A 51 -5.97 11.39 -14.07
C LEU A 51 -7.10 10.96 -13.13
N LEU A 52 -8.26 10.57 -13.65
CA LEU A 52 -9.39 10.10 -12.83
C LEU A 52 -9.00 8.87 -12.00
N ARG A 53 -8.27 7.91 -12.58
CA ARG A 53 -7.75 6.76 -11.85
C ARG A 53 -6.74 7.16 -10.76
N GLY A 54 -5.93 8.18 -11.02
CA GLY A 54 -5.02 8.75 -10.02
C GLY A 54 -5.79 9.32 -8.84
N LEU A 55 -6.79 10.16 -9.10
CA LEU A 55 -7.66 10.74 -8.07
C LEU A 55 -8.45 9.69 -7.30
N GLU A 56 -8.93 8.64 -7.97
CA GLU A 56 -9.62 7.52 -7.34
C GLU A 56 -8.67 6.70 -6.46
N ARG A 57 -7.44 6.47 -6.92
CA ARG A 57 -6.40 5.80 -6.14
C ARG A 57 -6.03 6.60 -4.89
N ASN A 58 -5.90 7.91 -5.03
CA ASN A 58 -5.64 8.81 -3.90
C ASN A 58 -6.86 8.94 -2.96
N GLY A 59 -8.00 8.34 -3.32
CA GLY A 59 -9.22 8.40 -2.54
C GLY A 59 -9.89 9.78 -2.54
N GLU A 60 -9.54 10.65 -3.48
CA GLU A 60 -10.14 11.99 -3.63
C GLU A 60 -11.52 11.91 -4.29
N ILE A 61 -11.71 10.94 -5.15
CA ILE A 61 -12.97 10.64 -5.82
C ILE A 61 -13.29 9.13 -5.73
N HIS A 62 -14.53 8.76 -5.95
CA HIS A 62 -14.93 7.37 -6.16
C HIS A 62 -15.90 7.25 -7.31
N GLN A 63 -15.87 6.11 -8.00
CA GLN A 63 -16.85 5.74 -9.02
C GLN A 63 -17.86 4.78 -8.41
N ASP A 64 -19.15 5.06 -8.55
CA ASP A 64 -20.22 4.16 -8.10
C ASP A 64 -20.42 2.99 -9.09
N HIS A 65 -21.37 2.10 -8.76
CA HIS A 65 -21.71 0.92 -9.58
C HIS A 65 -22.33 1.29 -10.94
N GLN A 66 -22.85 2.50 -11.08
CA GLN A 66 -23.43 3.03 -12.32
C GLN A 66 -22.39 3.75 -13.19
N GLY A 67 -21.17 3.93 -12.69
CA GLY A 67 -20.09 4.58 -13.41
C GLY A 67 -20.00 6.09 -13.21
N TRP A 68 -20.77 6.66 -12.26
CA TRP A 68 -20.72 8.07 -11.92
C TRP A 68 -19.60 8.36 -10.93
N TYR A 69 -18.94 9.50 -11.09
CA TYR A 69 -17.87 9.96 -10.21
C TYR A 69 -18.40 10.93 -9.16
N HIS A 70 -17.99 10.70 -7.94
CA HIS A 70 -18.33 11.50 -6.78
C HIS A 70 -17.04 11.98 -6.11
N LEU A 71 -17.08 13.16 -5.51
CA LEU A 71 -16.05 13.50 -4.53
C LEU A 71 -16.15 12.53 -3.37
N THR A 72 -15.01 12.03 -2.94
CA THR A 72 -14.98 11.35 -1.65
C THR A 72 -15.12 12.41 -0.58
N ASP A 73 -16.24 12.43 0.10
CA ASP A 73 -16.43 13.31 1.24
C ASP A 73 -15.50 12.84 2.36
N THR A 74 -14.34 13.49 2.44
CA THR A 74 -13.37 13.32 3.52
C THR A 74 -13.61 14.33 4.64
N THR A 75 -14.60 15.23 4.48
CA THR A 75 -14.97 16.23 5.47
C THR A 75 -15.54 15.50 6.69
N GLY A 76 -14.94 15.70 7.85
CA GLY A 76 -15.33 15.02 9.10
C GLY A 76 -14.77 13.59 9.25
N GLY A 77 -13.85 13.17 8.40
CA GLY A 77 -13.06 11.96 8.63
C GLY A 77 -11.93 12.26 9.62
N GLU A 78 -11.71 11.31 10.53
CA GLU A 78 -10.60 11.37 11.47
C GLU A 78 -9.41 10.60 10.91
N VAL A 79 -8.20 11.07 11.20
CA VAL A 79 -6.96 10.39 10.80
C VAL A 79 -6.47 9.52 11.96
N GLY A 80 -6.10 8.29 11.67
CA GLY A 80 -5.57 7.37 12.66
C GLY A 80 -4.96 6.13 12.01
N ILE A 81 -4.45 5.24 12.83
CA ILE A 81 -3.81 3.99 12.44
C ILE A 81 -4.80 2.85 12.63
N LEU A 82 -4.84 1.92 11.68
CA LEU A 82 -5.60 0.70 11.81
C LEU A 82 -4.89 -0.28 12.74
N GLU A 83 -5.63 -0.84 13.67
CA GLU A 83 -5.17 -1.83 14.63
C GLU A 83 -5.84 -3.18 14.37
N GLY A 84 -5.30 -4.24 15.00
CA GLY A 84 -5.89 -5.58 14.92
C GLY A 84 -5.12 -6.54 14.01
N ARG A 85 -5.80 -7.52 13.44
CA ARG A 85 -5.21 -8.53 12.55
C ARG A 85 -6.15 -8.87 11.41
N ALA A 86 -5.58 -8.99 10.20
CA ALA A 86 -6.23 -9.52 8.99
C ALA A 86 -7.70 -9.09 8.81
N ARG A 87 -8.64 -9.93 9.25
CA ARG A 87 -10.08 -9.72 9.06
C ARG A 87 -10.77 -8.95 10.19
N ARG A 88 -10.06 -8.61 11.26
CA ARG A 88 -10.57 -7.90 12.45
C ARG A 88 -9.76 -6.64 12.66
N LEU A 89 -9.91 -5.69 11.73
CA LEU A 89 -9.32 -4.38 11.86
C LEU A 89 -10.22 -3.47 12.68
N THR A 90 -9.61 -2.64 13.49
CA THR A 90 -10.27 -1.59 14.27
C THR A 90 -9.63 -0.24 13.96
N PHE A 91 -10.42 0.78 14.07
CA PHE A 91 -10.01 2.18 14.01
C PHE A 91 -10.47 2.85 15.30
N ARG A 92 -9.51 3.22 16.16
CA ARG A 92 -9.81 3.77 17.50
C ARG A 92 -10.76 2.88 18.32
N GLY A 93 -10.55 1.56 18.28
CA GLY A 93 -11.37 0.61 19.00
C GLY A 93 -12.70 0.23 18.32
N VAL A 94 -13.09 0.93 17.26
CA VAL A 94 -14.32 0.67 16.50
C VAL A 94 -14.03 -0.26 15.33
N SER A 95 -14.87 -1.24 15.09
CA SER A 95 -14.72 -2.21 13.99
C SER A 95 -14.72 -1.51 12.64
N VAL A 96 -13.77 -1.88 11.75
CA VAL A 96 -13.73 -1.33 10.40
C VAL A 96 -14.74 -2.04 9.52
N ALA A 97 -15.62 -1.26 8.88
CA ALA A 97 -16.58 -1.77 7.91
C ALA A 97 -15.88 -2.50 6.77
N ARG A 98 -16.34 -3.71 6.47
CA ARG A 98 -15.79 -4.51 5.36
C ARG A 98 -16.17 -3.87 4.03
N GLY A 99 -15.19 -3.24 3.39
CA GLY A 99 -15.32 -2.71 2.04
C GLY A 99 -14.41 -3.44 1.06
N ARG A 100 -14.82 -3.56 -0.21
CA ARG A 100 -13.96 -4.10 -1.27
C ARG A 100 -13.01 -3.05 -1.86
N ARG A 101 -13.09 -1.82 -1.38
CA ARG A 101 -12.42 -0.67 -1.99
C ARG A 101 -10.93 -0.63 -1.69
N PHE A 102 -10.54 -0.97 -0.46
CA PHE A 102 -9.15 -0.92 0.00
C PHE A 102 -8.70 -2.27 0.55
N ARG A 103 -7.44 -2.59 0.33
CA ARG A 103 -6.78 -3.77 0.90
C ARG A 103 -6.06 -3.38 2.18
N LEU A 104 -6.86 -3.14 3.20
CA LEU A 104 -6.43 -2.59 4.48
C LEU A 104 -5.64 -3.62 5.30
N ARG A 105 -4.64 -3.12 6.02
CA ARG A 105 -3.82 -3.89 6.97
C ARG A 105 -3.70 -3.14 8.29
N ALA A 106 -3.37 -3.88 9.34
CA ALA A 106 -2.93 -3.26 10.59
C ALA A 106 -1.68 -2.41 10.34
N GLY A 107 -1.61 -1.25 10.99
CA GLY A 107 -0.54 -0.28 10.79
C GLY A 107 -0.75 0.69 9.65
N ASP A 108 -1.73 0.48 8.76
CA ASP A 108 -2.07 1.48 7.73
C ASP A 108 -2.63 2.74 8.39
N LYS A 109 -2.13 3.90 7.98
CA LYS A 109 -2.66 5.19 8.38
C LYS A 109 -3.77 5.59 7.43
N VAL A 110 -4.94 5.81 7.95
CA VAL A 110 -6.15 6.05 7.16
C VAL A 110 -6.90 7.30 7.60
N ALA A 111 -7.68 7.86 6.72
CA ALA A 111 -8.80 8.73 7.08
C ALA A 111 -10.06 7.86 7.11
N ALA A 112 -10.77 7.87 8.24
CA ALA A 112 -11.98 7.09 8.43
C ALA A 112 -13.05 7.93 9.14
N ARG A 113 -14.32 7.58 8.92
CA ARG A 113 -15.48 8.16 9.59
C ARG A 113 -16.14 7.09 10.43
N ILE A 114 -16.37 7.37 11.69
CA ILE A 114 -17.13 6.50 12.58
C ILE A 114 -18.61 6.78 12.37
N GLN A 115 -19.38 5.74 12.10
CA GLN A 115 -20.84 5.77 11.92
C GLN A 115 -21.46 4.65 12.77
N GLY A 116 -22.02 5.00 13.93
CA GLY A 116 -22.48 4.00 14.88
C GLY A 116 -21.32 3.12 15.37
N ASP A 117 -21.46 1.82 15.24
CA ASP A 117 -20.49 0.82 15.70
C ASP A 117 -19.47 0.42 14.64
N GLU A 118 -19.44 1.10 13.50
CA GLU A 118 -18.51 0.82 12.43
C GLU A 118 -17.71 2.05 11.99
N ALA A 119 -16.43 1.83 11.69
CA ALA A 119 -15.55 2.81 11.08
C ALA A 119 -15.44 2.56 9.58
N ARG A 120 -15.82 3.53 8.77
CA ARG A 120 -15.70 3.47 7.31
C ARG A 120 -14.45 4.18 6.86
N VAL A 121 -13.52 3.44 6.26
CA VAL A 121 -12.30 4.03 5.68
C VAL A 121 -12.66 4.80 4.42
N LEU A 122 -12.25 6.06 4.38
CA LEU A 122 -12.46 6.99 3.27
C LEU A 122 -11.28 6.94 2.30
N ARG A 123 -10.05 6.91 2.84
CA ARG A 123 -8.81 6.75 2.06
C ARG A 123 -7.68 6.18 2.92
N VAL A 124 -6.72 5.53 2.27
CA VAL A 124 -5.42 5.22 2.86
C VAL A 124 -4.50 6.43 2.66
N ILE A 125 -3.91 6.93 3.73
CA ILE A 125 -2.96 8.06 3.70
C ILE A 125 -1.55 7.52 3.52
N GLU A 126 -1.23 6.46 4.26
CA GLU A 126 0.08 5.83 4.27
C GLU A 126 -0.08 4.34 4.54
N TYR A 127 0.61 3.52 3.77
CA TYR A 127 0.63 2.09 4.02
C TYR A 127 1.58 1.76 5.16
N SER A 128 1.25 0.72 5.92
CA SER A 128 2.10 0.23 7.01
C SER A 128 3.52 -0.04 6.50
N SER A 129 4.51 0.45 7.25
CA SER A 129 5.92 0.18 6.98
C SER A 129 6.31 -1.28 7.22
N THR A 130 5.46 -2.06 7.88
CA THR A 130 5.71 -3.50 8.08
C THR A 130 5.71 -4.21 6.73
N ALA A 131 6.86 -4.76 6.38
CA ALA A 131 7.02 -5.51 5.14
C ALA A 131 6.14 -6.77 5.14
N LEU A 132 5.63 -7.12 3.97
CA LEU A 132 4.97 -8.40 3.75
C LEU A 132 5.99 -9.40 3.22
N VAL A 133 5.97 -10.61 3.78
CA VAL A 133 6.84 -11.70 3.33
C VAL A 133 6.10 -12.58 2.34
N GLY A 134 6.80 -13.01 1.30
CA GLY A 134 6.22 -13.88 0.28
C GLY A 134 7.25 -14.52 -0.63
N GLU A 135 6.77 -15.39 -1.51
CA GLU A 135 7.58 -16.08 -2.52
C GLU A 135 7.63 -15.26 -3.81
N LEU A 136 8.84 -14.99 -4.30
CA LEU A 136 9.06 -14.24 -5.53
C LEU A 136 8.76 -15.09 -6.76
N CYS A 137 7.90 -14.61 -7.63
CA CYS A 137 7.60 -15.15 -8.95
C CYS A 137 8.17 -14.23 -10.03
N SER A 138 9.43 -14.48 -10.43
CA SER A 138 10.19 -13.62 -11.34
C SER A 138 10.17 -14.07 -12.80
N HIS A 139 9.71 -15.29 -13.09
CA HIS A 139 9.70 -15.87 -14.45
C HIS A 139 8.58 -15.36 -15.34
N THR A 140 7.75 -14.44 -14.85
CA THR A 140 6.65 -13.85 -15.60
C THR A 140 7.02 -12.48 -16.17
N ARG A 141 6.34 -12.05 -17.23
CA ARG A 141 6.51 -10.71 -17.81
C ARG A 141 6.31 -9.57 -16.78
N TYR A 142 5.50 -9.83 -15.78
CA TYR A 142 5.22 -8.91 -14.68
C TYR A 142 5.51 -9.64 -13.37
N PRO A 143 6.71 -9.48 -12.80
CA PRO A 143 7.09 -10.14 -11.57
C PRO A 143 6.16 -9.74 -10.44
N TYR A 144 5.88 -10.69 -9.57
CA TYR A 144 5.02 -10.50 -8.41
C TYR A 144 5.51 -11.35 -7.24
N VAL A 145 5.01 -11.06 -6.06
CA VAL A 145 5.26 -11.86 -4.86
C VAL A 145 3.94 -12.48 -4.42
N GLU A 146 3.93 -13.80 -4.20
CA GLU A 146 2.82 -14.50 -3.56
C GLU A 146 2.98 -14.39 -2.05
N SER A 147 2.05 -13.69 -1.39
CA SER A 147 2.20 -13.41 0.04
C SER A 147 2.03 -14.66 0.90
N LEU A 148 2.99 -14.87 1.81
CA LEU A 148 2.96 -15.86 2.88
C LEU A 148 2.53 -15.23 4.22
N SER A 149 2.40 -13.92 4.28
CA SER A 149 2.02 -13.20 5.49
C SER A 149 0.58 -13.50 5.89
N PRO A 150 0.29 -13.69 7.20
CA PRO A 150 -1.07 -13.95 7.68
C PRO A 150 -2.02 -12.78 7.46
N ASP A 151 -1.49 -11.55 7.42
CA ASP A 151 -2.27 -10.32 7.35
C ASP A 151 -2.74 -9.97 5.93
N TYR A 152 -2.14 -10.60 4.92
CA TYR A 152 -2.53 -10.40 3.53
C TYR A 152 -2.39 -11.69 2.74
N LYS A 153 -3.47 -12.13 2.12
CA LYS A 153 -3.46 -13.28 1.21
C LYS A 153 -3.72 -12.80 -0.21
N GLY A 154 -2.72 -12.96 -1.06
CA GLY A 154 -2.83 -12.59 -2.47
C GLY A 154 -1.51 -12.17 -3.07
N ARG A 155 -1.57 -11.71 -4.30
CA ARG A 155 -0.40 -11.28 -5.05
C ARG A 155 -0.06 -9.83 -4.78
N ILE A 156 1.23 -9.54 -4.67
CA ILE A 156 1.78 -8.21 -4.55
C ILE A 156 2.51 -7.93 -5.88
N SER A 157 2.02 -6.98 -6.64
CA SER A 157 2.65 -6.55 -7.90
C SER A 157 3.95 -5.81 -7.58
N LEU A 158 5.05 -6.17 -8.23
CA LEU A 158 6.30 -5.45 -8.06
C LEU A 158 6.36 -4.27 -9.05
N ILE A 159 6.79 -3.11 -8.56
CA ILE A 159 7.00 -1.91 -9.38
C ILE A 159 8.20 -2.12 -10.29
N GLU A 160 9.23 -2.81 -9.76
CA GLU A 160 10.44 -3.18 -10.47
C GLU A 160 10.86 -4.60 -10.10
N ALA A 161 11.54 -5.27 -11.03
CA ALA A 161 12.11 -6.59 -10.77
C ALA A 161 13.32 -6.44 -9.84
N PRO A 162 13.44 -7.26 -8.78
CA PRO A 162 14.63 -7.23 -7.93
C PRO A 162 15.86 -7.71 -8.71
N LEU A 163 16.96 -6.94 -8.65
CA LEU A 163 18.18 -7.21 -9.40
C LEU A 163 18.78 -8.59 -9.10
N ASP A 164 18.75 -9.02 -7.84
CA ASP A 164 19.36 -10.26 -7.36
C ASP A 164 18.36 -11.36 -7.00
N GLY A 165 17.06 -11.10 -7.18
CA GLY A 165 15.99 -12.03 -6.80
C GLY A 165 15.82 -13.15 -7.82
N ARG A 166 15.76 -14.39 -7.34
CA ARG A 166 15.48 -15.59 -8.14
C ARG A 166 14.07 -16.06 -7.92
N ASN A 167 13.51 -16.72 -8.90
CA ASN A 167 12.19 -17.33 -8.76
C ASN A 167 12.18 -18.35 -7.61
N GLY A 168 11.22 -18.21 -6.71
CA GLY A 168 11.09 -19.04 -5.52
C GLY A 168 11.83 -18.53 -4.28
N ASP A 169 12.57 -17.41 -4.39
CA ASP A 169 13.17 -16.76 -3.21
C ASP A 169 12.07 -16.25 -2.29
N THR A 170 12.29 -16.35 -0.99
CA THR A 170 11.46 -15.65 -0.01
C THR A 170 11.97 -14.24 0.18
N VAL A 171 11.09 -13.29 -0.05
CA VAL A 171 11.42 -11.87 -0.02
C VAL A 171 10.49 -11.09 0.92
N ALA A 172 11.02 -10.02 1.50
CA ALA A 172 10.24 -9.00 2.18
C ALA A 172 9.90 -7.88 1.20
N VAL A 173 8.64 -7.45 1.20
CA VAL A 173 8.13 -6.43 0.28
C VAL A 173 7.57 -5.26 1.07
N THR A 174 8.10 -4.08 0.80
CA THR A 174 7.52 -2.82 1.30
C THR A 174 6.39 -2.38 0.37
N ILE A 175 5.23 -2.14 0.95
CA ILE A 175 4.03 -1.72 0.21
C ILE A 175 4.03 -0.20 0.04
N VAL A 176 3.76 0.24 -1.18
CA VAL A 176 3.68 1.67 -1.52
C VAL A 176 2.35 2.06 -2.16
N GLY A 177 1.51 1.08 -2.47
CA GLY A 177 0.23 1.35 -3.11
C GLY A 177 -0.60 0.11 -3.33
N GLU A 178 -1.69 0.30 -4.05
CA GLU A 178 -2.50 -0.79 -4.59
C GLU A 178 -2.95 -0.49 -6.02
N ASP A 179 -3.20 -1.53 -6.78
CA ASP A 179 -3.78 -1.46 -8.11
C ASP A 179 -4.99 -2.41 -8.21
N ARG A 180 -5.53 -2.59 -9.41
CA ARG A 180 -6.66 -3.50 -9.64
C ARG A 180 -6.35 -4.97 -9.32
N ARG A 181 -5.08 -5.35 -9.37
CA ARG A 181 -4.62 -6.73 -9.15
C ARG A 181 -4.33 -7.02 -7.68
N GLY A 182 -4.00 -6.00 -6.90
CA GLY A 182 -3.66 -6.15 -5.50
C GLY A 182 -2.80 -5.02 -4.96
N LEU A 183 -2.08 -5.32 -3.88
CA LEU A 183 -1.07 -4.42 -3.35
C LEU A 183 0.08 -4.30 -4.35
N THR A 184 0.76 -3.14 -4.33
CA THR A 184 1.97 -2.87 -5.11
C THR A 184 3.10 -2.46 -4.18
N GLY A 185 4.30 -2.91 -4.50
CA GLY A 185 5.47 -2.64 -3.67
C GLY A 185 6.79 -2.92 -4.37
N PHE A 186 7.85 -2.88 -3.61
CA PHE A 186 9.19 -3.26 -4.04
C PHE A 186 9.82 -4.22 -3.04
N VAL A 187 10.70 -5.09 -3.52
CA VAL A 187 11.46 -5.99 -2.65
C VAL A 187 12.45 -5.17 -1.85
N SER A 188 12.31 -5.18 -0.54
CA SER A 188 13.22 -4.49 0.39
C SER A 188 14.37 -5.40 0.85
N GLU A 189 14.13 -6.72 0.89
CA GLU A 189 15.11 -7.69 1.37
C GLU A 189 14.84 -9.07 0.81
N ILE A 190 15.89 -9.85 0.56
CA ILE A 190 15.82 -11.29 0.29
C ILE A 190 15.99 -12.01 1.62
N VAL A 191 14.89 -12.53 2.16
CA VAL A 191 14.85 -13.18 3.48
C VAL A 191 15.55 -14.53 3.43
N SER A 192 15.29 -15.34 2.40
CA SER A 192 15.90 -16.66 2.24
C SER A 192 15.89 -17.12 0.79
N ARG A 193 16.95 -17.83 0.42
CA ARG A 193 17.11 -18.49 -0.89
C ARG A 193 17.03 -20.01 -0.79
N THR A 194 16.91 -20.53 0.43
CA THR A 194 16.91 -21.97 0.72
C THR A 194 15.50 -22.48 0.95
N ARG A 195 15.30 -23.78 0.67
CA ARG A 195 14.05 -24.49 0.99
C ARG A 195 14.31 -25.46 2.14
N GLY A 196 13.33 -25.67 3.01
CA GLY A 196 13.42 -26.62 4.12
C GLY A 196 12.97 -26.04 5.45
N ALA A 197 13.24 -26.76 6.55
CA ALA A 197 12.76 -26.42 7.89
C ALA A 197 13.34 -25.07 8.40
N ALA A 198 14.62 -24.81 8.12
CA ALA A 198 15.25 -23.51 8.47
C ALA A 198 14.57 -22.36 7.74
N HIS A 199 14.27 -22.53 6.46
CA HIS A 199 13.53 -21.55 5.65
C HIS A 199 12.14 -21.26 6.22
N ALA A 200 11.40 -22.27 6.67
CA ALA A 200 10.10 -22.07 7.28
C ALA A 200 10.17 -21.23 8.56
N ALA A 201 11.19 -21.46 9.39
CA ALA A 201 11.41 -20.67 10.60
C ALA A 201 11.78 -19.21 10.29
N GLU A 202 12.70 -18.96 9.35
CA GLU A 202 13.09 -17.63 8.89
C GLU A 202 11.90 -16.87 8.31
N THR A 203 11.12 -17.52 7.45
CA THR A 203 9.90 -16.97 6.86
C THR A 203 8.89 -16.59 7.93
N MET A 204 8.70 -17.44 8.93
CA MET A 204 7.80 -17.18 10.04
C MET A 204 8.27 -15.98 10.86
N LEU A 205 9.53 -15.93 11.25
CA LEU A 205 10.10 -14.80 12.01
C LEU A 205 9.94 -13.50 11.21
N ALA A 206 10.32 -13.50 9.95
CA ALA A 206 10.19 -12.33 9.07
C ALA A 206 8.73 -11.88 8.91
N SER A 207 7.77 -12.82 8.81
CA SER A 207 6.34 -12.49 8.67
C SER A 207 5.76 -11.79 9.90
N TYR A 208 6.40 -11.95 11.05
CA TYR A 208 6.06 -11.25 12.30
C TYR A 208 6.94 -10.02 12.57
N GLY A 209 7.80 -9.63 11.60
CA GLY A 209 8.71 -8.50 11.74
C GLY A 209 9.85 -8.75 12.74
N VAL A 210 10.14 -10.01 13.03
CA VAL A 210 11.26 -10.40 13.91
C VAL A 210 12.51 -10.53 13.05
N PRO A 211 13.58 -9.75 13.33
CA PRO A 211 14.83 -9.85 12.59
C PRO A 211 15.41 -11.27 12.67
N VAL A 212 15.72 -11.87 11.52
CA VAL A 212 16.35 -13.19 11.45
C VAL A 212 17.83 -13.07 11.87
N GLU A 213 18.50 -12.03 11.40
CA GLU A 213 19.87 -11.74 11.81
C GLU A 213 19.90 -10.88 13.07
N ARG A 214 20.76 -11.26 14.01
CA ARG A 214 20.98 -10.47 15.21
C ARG A 214 21.90 -9.31 14.90
N PRO A 215 21.51 -8.06 15.21
CA PRO A 215 22.41 -6.92 15.05
C PRO A 215 23.73 -7.17 15.80
N ASP A 216 24.85 -6.84 15.19
CA ASP A 216 26.21 -7.00 15.77
C ASP A 216 26.32 -6.47 17.20
N ARG A 217 25.65 -5.36 17.50
CA ARG A 217 25.60 -4.79 18.86
C ARG A 217 25.02 -5.76 19.89
N VAL A 218 23.99 -6.54 19.50
CA VAL A 218 23.34 -7.51 20.39
C VAL A 218 24.25 -8.71 20.58
N THR A 219 24.88 -9.20 19.53
CA THR A 219 25.85 -10.30 19.58
C THR A 219 27.06 -9.92 20.45
N LYS A 220 27.59 -8.71 20.29
CA LYS A 220 28.69 -8.19 21.12
C LYS A 220 28.26 -8.00 22.58
N ALA A 221 27.04 -7.52 22.84
CA ALA A 221 26.52 -7.39 24.20
C ALA A 221 26.32 -8.76 24.87
N ALA A 222 25.74 -9.71 24.14
CA ALA A 222 25.55 -11.09 24.64
C ALA A 222 26.86 -11.78 24.96
N ALA A 223 27.92 -11.57 24.14
CA ALA A 223 29.26 -12.13 24.39
C ALA A 223 29.92 -11.59 25.66
N ARG A 224 29.48 -10.45 26.17
CA ARG A 224 29.98 -9.83 27.42
C ARG A 224 29.25 -10.34 28.67
N LEU A 225 28.15 -11.05 28.51
CA LEU A 225 27.40 -11.59 29.63
C LEU A 225 28.15 -12.78 30.25
N PRO A 226 28.11 -12.95 31.58
CA PRO A 226 28.68 -14.09 32.25
C PRO A 226 28.08 -15.38 31.70
N LYS A 227 28.93 -16.38 31.39
CA LYS A 227 28.46 -17.69 30.89
C LYS A 227 27.74 -18.53 31.95
N THR A 228 27.87 -18.17 33.21
CA THR A 228 27.20 -18.86 34.35
C THR A 228 26.45 -17.85 35.20
N VAL A 229 25.23 -18.19 35.57
CA VAL A 229 24.41 -17.42 36.50
C VAL A 229 24.95 -17.61 37.92
N GLN A 230 25.41 -16.54 38.55
CA GLN A 230 25.81 -16.59 39.96
C GLN A 230 24.54 -16.54 40.81
N ALA A 231 24.05 -17.68 41.25
CA ALA A 231 22.79 -17.82 41.99
C ALA A 231 22.71 -16.95 43.28
N GLY A 232 23.83 -16.49 43.84
CA GLY A 232 23.85 -15.63 45.02
C GLY A 232 23.56 -14.13 44.80
N ARG A 233 23.40 -13.68 43.55
CA ARG A 233 23.14 -12.30 43.23
C ARG A 233 21.65 -11.95 43.02
N TYR A 234 20.81 -12.95 42.91
CA TYR A 234 19.35 -12.80 42.76
C TYR A 234 18.71 -13.30 44.03
N ARG A 235 18.53 -12.46 45.01
CA ARG A 235 17.61 -12.72 46.12
C ARG A 235 16.25 -12.20 45.69
N ASP A 236 15.22 -13.06 45.84
CA ASP A 236 13.81 -12.70 45.72
C ASP A 236 13.43 -11.54 46.66
#